data_9a44f112092c7bf2b271c8314ef481f1
#
_entry.id   9a44f112092c7bf2b271c8314ef481f1
#
_cell.length_a   1.000
_cell.length_b   1.000
_cell.length_c   1.000
_cell.angle_alpha   90.00
_cell.angle_beta   90.00
_cell.angle_gamma   90.00
#
_symmetry.space_group_name_H-M   'P 1'
#
loop_
_entity.id
_entity.type
_entity.pdbx_description
1 polymer ?
#
loop_
_entity_poly.entity_id
_entity_poly.type
_entity_poly.pdbx_seq_one_letter_code
_entity_poly.pdbx_strand_id
1 'polypeptide(L)'
;MSACSICMRQKSRCADGAQPKIVVVEAEYLSPDERTAFALLSSRVATALLPDPAQGELAAQCQAFGCTLDQAVVIATSQRGLPLLLEAGIALALRGAGYENEAAADMVFKPRSSGGLAAAIEYACRLVA
;
A
#
# COMPACT_ATOMS: atom_id res chain seq x y z
N MET A 1 10.72 21.15 1.15
CA MET A 1 10.33 21.03 0.66
C MET A 1 9.07 20.95 0.24
N SER A 2 8.86 21.42 -0.73
CA SER A 2 7.52 21.50 -1.17
C SER A 2 6.89 20.15 -1.36
N ALA A 3 7.68 19.19 -1.70
CA ALA A 3 7.15 17.85 -1.80
C ALA A 3 6.41 17.47 -0.56
N CYS A 4 6.78 18.07 0.53
CA CYS A 4 6.17 17.71 1.80
C CYS A 4 4.84 18.36 2.03
N SER A 5 4.46 19.33 1.22
CA SER A 5 3.15 19.95 1.43
C SER A 5 2.04 18.94 1.16
N ILE A 6 2.24 18.03 0.26
CA ILE A 6 1.27 16.99 -0.02
C ILE A 6 1.25 15.97 1.12
N CYS A 7 2.35 15.83 1.78
CA CYS A 7 2.53 14.83 2.81
C CYS A 7 2.44 15.38 4.21
N MET A 8 1.70 16.46 4.39
CA MET A 8 1.67 17.11 5.70
C MET A 8 1.30 16.17 6.83
N ARG A 9 0.34 15.29 6.58
CA ARG A 9 -0.08 14.35 7.61
C ARG A 9 0.95 13.29 7.91
N GLN A 10 1.79 13.02 6.95
CA GLN A 10 2.78 11.96 7.05
C GLN A 10 4.13 12.48 6.70
N LYS A 11 4.36 13.74 7.06
CA LYS A 11 5.58 14.39 6.64
C LYS A 11 6.84 13.69 7.10
N SER A 12 6.79 13.05 8.24
CA SER A 12 7.99 12.37 8.73
C SER A 12 8.39 11.24 7.79
N ARG A 13 7.41 10.57 7.21
CA ARG A 13 7.70 9.47 6.29
C ARG A 13 8.21 9.97 4.96
N CYS A 14 7.70 11.12 4.56
CA CYS A 14 8.09 11.70 3.29
C CYS A 14 9.40 12.44 3.42
N ALA A 15 9.55 13.20 4.50
CA ALA A 15 10.70 14.07 4.68
C ALA A 15 11.99 13.29 4.92
N ASP A 16 11.87 12.12 5.49
CA ASP A 16 13.06 11.32 5.77
C ASP A 16 13.64 10.70 4.51
N GLY A 17 12.96 10.81 3.39
CA GLY A 17 13.43 10.20 2.18
C GLY A 17 13.42 8.69 2.26
N ALA A 18 12.56 8.13 3.12
CA ALA A 18 12.49 6.68 3.25
C ALA A 18 12.06 6.08 1.93
N GLN A 19 12.80 5.06 1.50
CA GLN A 19 12.49 4.35 0.28
C GLN A 19 11.57 3.20 0.62
N PRO A 20 10.50 2.99 -0.14
CA PRO A 20 9.68 1.81 0.06
C PRO A 20 10.51 0.54 -0.08
N LYS A 21 10.35 -0.36 0.87
CA LYS A 21 11.08 -1.62 0.88
C LYS A 21 10.18 -2.82 0.83
N ILE A 22 8.88 -2.63 1.04
CA ILE A 22 7.91 -3.69 0.93
C ILE A 22 6.59 -3.07 0.50
N VAL A 23 5.85 -3.80 -0.33
CA VAL A 23 4.50 -3.43 -0.70
C VAL A 23 3.58 -4.57 -0.32
N VAL A 24 2.58 -4.26 0.50
CA VAL A 24 1.62 -5.24 0.97
C VAL A 24 0.27 -4.94 0.35
N VAL A 25 -0.31 -5.94 -0.30
CA VAL A 25 -1.63 -5.82 -0.92
C VAL A 25 -2.62 -6.64 -0.10
N GLU A 26 -3.69 -5.99 0.35
CA GLU A 26 -4.76 -6.70 1.04
C GLU A 26 -5.78 -7.12 0.00
N ALA A 27 -5.86 -8.40 -0.29
CA ALA A 27 -6.82 -8.95 -1.23
C ALA A 27 -6.81 -10.47 -1.10
N GLU A 28 -7.96 -11.09 -1.36
CA GLU A 28 -8.05 -12.55 -1.31
C GLU A 28 -7.53 -13.19 -2.59
N TYR A 29 -7.60 -12.47 -3.69
CA TYR A 29 -7.16 -12.99 -4.97
C TYR A 29 -6.81 -11.82 -5.87
N LEU A 30 -6.15 -12.12 -6.98
CA LEU A 30 -5.81 -11.11 -7.98
C LEU A 30 -6.36 -11.57 -9.32
N SER A 31 -6.96 -10.65 -10.06
CA SER A 31 -7.38 -10.92 -11.43
C SER A 31 -6.15 -11.06 -12.31
N PRO A 32 -6.30 -11.55 -13.56
CA PRO A 32 -5.13 -11.68 -14.43
C PRO A 32 -4.35 -10.39 -14.63
N ASP A 33 -5.04 -9.26 -14.84
CA ASP A 33 -4.36 -7.98 -15.01
C ASP A 33 -3.66 -7.56 -13.73
N GLU A 34 -4.31 -7.79 -12.60
CA GLU A 34 -3.73 -7.45 -11.31
C GLU A 34 -2.51 -8.31 -11.03
N ARG A 35 -2.57 -9.59 -11.40
CA ARG A 35 -1.44 -10.49 -11.23
C ARG A 35 -0.25 -10.07 -12.07
N THR A 36 -0.50 -9.62 -13.28
CA THR A 36 0.58 -9.14 -14.14
C THR A 36 1.28 -7.94 -13.50
N ALA A 37 0.51 -6.98 -13.00
CA ALA A 37 1.07 -5.81 -12.34
C ALA A 37 1.81 -6.21 -11.07
N PHE A 38 1.24 -7.13 -10.30
CA PHE A 38 1.84 -7.58 -9.05
C PHE A 38 3.15 -8.32 -9.29
N ALA A 39 3.22 -9.13 -10.35
CA ALA A 39 4.44 -9.85 -10.68
C ALA A 39 5.57 -8.87 -11.03
N LEU A 40 5.24 -7.82 -11.78
CA LEU A 40 6.22 -6.79 -12.09
C LEU A 40 6.71 -6.11 -10.82
N LEU A 41 5.79 -5.77 -9.94
CA LEU A 41 6.16 -5.16 -8.67
C LEU A 41 7.05 -6.08 -7.85
N SER A 42 6.70 -7.37 -7.80
CA SER A 42 7.47 -8.35 -7.02
C SER A 42 8.89 -8.52 -7.53
N SER A 43 9.13 -8.20 -8.80
CA SER A 43 10.48 -8.27 -9.34
C SER A 43 11.34 -7.10 -8.90
N ARG A 44 10.75 -6.09 -8.27
CA ARG A 44 11.47 -4.87 -7.90
C ARG A 44 11.60 -4.67 -6.40
N VAL A 45 10.66 -5.23 -5.62
CA VAL A 45 10.61 -4.97 -4.19
C VAL A 45 9.94 -6.18 -3.52
N ALA A 46 10.17 -6.35 -2.23
CA ALA A 46 9.47 -7.37 -1.47
C ALA A 46 7.97 -7.09 -1.49
N THR A 47 7.17 -8.13 -1.68
CA THR A 47 5.72 -8.00 -1.71
C THR A 47 5.08 -9.06 -0.84
N ALA A 48 3.86 -8.78 -0.41
CA ALA A 48 3.05 -9.73 0.32
C ALA A 48 1.59 -9.53 -0.08
N LEU A 49 0.85 -10.63 -0.14
CA LEU A 49 -0.58 -10.58 -0.42
C LEU A 49 -1.28 -11.15 0.81
N LEU A 50 -2.04 -10.33 1.50
CA LEU A 50 -2.68 -10.70 2.75
C LEU A 50 -4.20 -10.61 2.60
N PRO A 51 -4.91 -11.73 2.71
CA PRO A 51 -6.36 -11.72 2.49
C PRO A 51 -7.17 -11.16 3.65
N ASP A 52 -6.66 -11.32 4.88
CA ASP A 52 -7.44 -10.90 6.05
C ASP A 52 -6.45 -10.53 7.16
N PRO A 53 -5.72 -9.44 6.97
CA PRO A 53 -4.65 -9.08 7.91
C PRO A 53 -5.19 -8.70 9.27
N ALA A 54 -4.49 -9.13 10.30
CA ALA A 54 -4.79 -8.76 11.66
C ALA A 54 -3.97 -7.55 12.07
N GLN A 55 -4.36 -6.94 13.18
CA GLN A 55 -3.59 -5.86 13.73
C GLN A 55 -2.19 -6.38 14.07
N GLY A 56 -1.17 -5.60 13.71
CA GLY A 56 0.21 -6.03 13.92
C GLY A 56 0.79 -6.84 12.79
N GLU A 57 -0.02 -7.23 11.83
CA GLU A 57 0.46 -8.05 10.72
C GLU A 57 1.48 -7.29 9.87
N LEU A 58 1.28 -5.99 9.67
CA LEU A 58 2.22 -5.21 8.88
C LEU A 58 3.59 -5.16 9.55
N ALA A 59 3.60 -4.96 10.86
CA ALA A 59 4.85 -4.94 11.60
C ALA A 59 5.57 -6.28 11.48
N ALA A 60 4.81 -7.38 11.52
CA ALA A 60 5.40 -8.71 11.37
C ALA A 60 6.01 -8.89 9.99
N GLN A 61 5.33 -8.41 8.95
CA GLN A 61 5.86 -8.50 7.59
C GLN A 61 7.13 -7.66 7.45
N CYS A 62 7.11 -6.45 8.00
CA CYS A 62 8.29 -5.59 7.96
C CYS A 62 9.47 -6.23 8.66
N GLN A 63 9.22 -6.84 9.81
CA GLN A 63 10.29 -7.49 10.55
C GLN A 63 10.88 -8.65 9.75
N ALA A 64 10.01 -9.41 9.09
CA ALA A 64 10.47 -10.55 8.29
C ALA A 64 11.35 -10.11 7.12
N PHE A 65 11.12 -8.92 6.59
CA PHE A 65 11.89 -8.43 5.45
C PHE A 65 12.94 -7.39 5.84
N GLY A 66 13.13 -7.16 7.12
CA GLY A 66 14.19 -6.27 7.58
C GLY A 66 13.95 -4.80 7.29
N CYS A 67 12.70 -4.36 7.33
CA CYS A 67 12.38 -2.95 7.10
C CYS A 67 11.48 -2.43 8.20
N THR A 68 11.21 -1.13 8.15
CA THR A 68 10.39 -0.45 9.15
C THR A 68 9.03 -0.12 8.57
N LEU A 69 8.08 0.23 9.45
CA LEU A 69 6.73 0.54 9.00
C LEU A 69 6.69 1.71 8.03
N ASP A 70 7.54 2.71 8.22
CA ASP A 70 7.56 3.86 7.32
C ASP A 70 8.13 3.52 5.94
N GLN A 71 8.69 2.33 5.77
CA GLN A 71 9.16 1.85 4.48
C GLN A 71 8.16 0.92 3.81
N ALA A 72 6.96 0.80 4.36
CA ALA A 72 5.94 -0.09 3.83
C ALA A 72 4.87 0.70 3.09
N VAL A 73 4.52 0.20 1.90
CA VAL A 73 3.38 0.69 1.12
C VAL A 73 2.28 -0.35 1.26
N VAL A 74 1.08 0.09 1.57
CA VAL A 74 -0.06 -0.80 1.70
C VAL A 74 -1.13 -0.39 0.70
N ILE A 75 -1.71 -1.38 0.04
CA ILE A 75 -2.85 -1.19 -0.86
C ILE A 75 -4.00 -1.99 -0.30
N ALA A 76 -5.08 -1.32 0.09
CA ALA A 76 -6.24 -1.98 0.66
C ALA A 76 -7.39 -1.99 -0.32
N THR A 77 -7.99 -3.15 -0.52
CA THR A 77 -9.12 -3.32 -1.43
C THR A 77 -10.45 -3.38 -0.71
N SER A 78 -10.43 -3.60 0.60
CA SER A 78 -11.65 -3.72 1.39
C SER A 78 -11.39 -3.21 2.80
N GLN A 79 -12.45 -3.18 3.61
CA GLN A 79 -12.35 -2.73 4.99
C GLN A 79 -11.35 -3.57 5.80
N ARG A 80 -11.11 -4.80 5.38
CA ARG A 80 -10.16 -5.67 6.08
C ARG A 80 -8.75 -5.10 6.06
N GLY A 81 -8.45 -4.21 5.13
CA GLY A 81 -7.13 -3.61 5.04
C GLY A 81 -6.89 -2.45 5.98
N LEU A 82 -7.91 -2.02 6.73
CA LEU A 82 -7.76 -0.86 7.61
C LEU A 82 -6.61 -1.00 8.60
N PRO A 83 -6.45 -2.14 9.28
CA PRO A 83 -5.33 -2.25 10.22
C PRO A 83 -3.96 -2.02 9.56
N LEU A 84 -3.82 -2.43 8.31
CA LEU A 84 -2.57 -2.19 7.59
C LEU A 84 -2.41 -0.72 7.23
N LEU A 85 -3.50 -0.08 6.79
CA LEU A 85 -3.43 1.31 6.38
C LEU A 85 -3.01 2.22 7.51
N LEU A 86 -3.48 1.92 8.71
CA LEU A 86 -3.20 2.78 9.86
C LEU A 86 -1.72 2.78 10.24
N GLU A 87 -0.99 1.73 9.90
CA GLU A 87 0.42 1.61 10.26
C GLU A 87 1.36 1.86 9.10
N ALA A 88 0.84 1.97 7.89
CA ALA A 88 1.67 2.04 6.70
C ALA A 88 2.42 3.36 6.58
N GLY A 89 3.59 3.30 5.96
CA GLY A 89 4.31 4.50 5.60
C GLY A 89 3.59 5.25 4.50
N ILE A 90 3.10 4.51 3.50
CA ILE A 90 2.27 5.07 2.43
C ILE A 90 1.04 4.19 2.32
N ALA A 91 -0.13 4.79 2.50
CA ALA A 91 -1.39 4.05 2.51
C ALA A 91 -2.19 4.36 1.25
N LEU A 92 -2.51 3.32 0.49
CA LEU A 92 -3.28 3.45 -0.74
C LEU A 92 -4.56 2.64 -0.58
N ALA A 93 -5.68 3.22 -0.96
CA ALA A 93 -6.97 2.54 -0.87
C ALA A 93 -7.69 2.68 -2.19
N LEU A 94 -8.67 1.80 -2.39
CA LEU A 94 -9.53 1.88 -3.56
C LEU A 94 -10.86 2.49 -3.15
N ARG A 95 -11.46 3.24 -4.06
CA ARG A 95 -12.79 3.76 -3.80
C ARG A 95 -13.75 2.60 -3.64
N GLY A 96 -14.56 2.66 -2.61
CA GLY A 96 -15.46 1.55 -2.28
C GLY A 96 -14.90 0.61 -1.24
N ALA A 97 -13.66 0.81 -0.80
CA ALA A 97 -13.08 -0.03 0.24
C ALA A 97 -13.63 0.30 1.63
N GLY A 98 -14.39 1.41 1.72
CA GLY A 98 -14.97 1.81 2.99
C GLY A 98 -14.53 3.20 3.37
N TYR A 99 -15.43 3.90 4.07
CA TYR A 99 -15.17 5.29 4.43
C TYR A 99 -13.90 5.44 5.27
N GLU A 100 -13.71 4.53 6.22
CA GLU A 100 -12.55 4.62 7.10
C GLU A 100 -11.25 4.37 6.35
N ASN A 101 -11.29 3.45 5.38
CA ASN A 101 -10.11 3.20 4.56
C ASN A 101 -9.78 4.43 3.73
N GLU A 102 -10.79 5.04 3.13
CA GLU A 102 -10.55 6.21 2.30
C GLU A 102 -10.02 7.37 3.13
N ALA A 103 -10.53 7.51 4.35
CA ALA A 103 -10.06 8.58 5.24
C ALA A 103 -8.63 8.33 5.71
N ALA A 104 -8.25 7.08 5.89
CA ALA A 104 -6.91 6.74 6.37
C ALA A 104 -5.86 6.74 5.26
N ALA A 105 -6.29 6.68 4.01
CA ALA A 105 -5.36 6.54 2.90
C ALA A 105 -4.72 7.87 2.51
N ASP A 106 -3.50 7.79 2.03
CA ASP A 106 -2.81 8.95 1.47
C ASP A 106 -3.30 9.22 0.06
N MET A 107 -3.79 8.17 -0.61
CA MET A 107 -4.28 8.28 -1.96
C MET A 107 -5.38 7.26 -2.16
N VAL A 108 -6.43 7.65 -2.90
CA VAL A 108 -7.56 6.77 -3.18
C VAL A 108 -7.65 6.59 -4.69
N PHE A 109 -7.66 5.34 -5.12
CA PHE A 109 -7.72 4.99 -6.53
C PHE A 109 -9.15 4.63 -6.92
N LYS A 110 -9.36 4.43 -8.22
CA LYS A 110 -10.67 4.03 -8.74
C LYS A 110 -11.14 2.75 -8.07
N PRO A 111 -12.44 2.44 -8.16
CA PRO A 111 -12.92 1.16 -7.67
C PRO A 111 -12.20 0.01 -8.38
N ARG A 112 -12.12 -1.12 -7.70
CA ARG A 112 -11.45 -2.29 -8.25
C ARG A 112 -12.09 -2.73 -9.56
N SER A 113 -13.41 -2.60 -9.66
CA SER A 113 -14.13 -2.98 -10.87
C SER A 113 -13.73 -2.11 -12.07
N SER A 114 -13.14 -0.96 -11.82
CA SER A 114 -12.67 -0.06 -12.88
C SER A 114 -11.16 -0.12 -13.04
N GLY A 115 -10.52 -1.16 -12.56
CA GLY A 115 -9.08 -1.32 -12.70
C GLY A 115 -8.28 -0.64 -11.62
N GLY A 116 -8.91 -0.28 -10.50
CA GLY A 116 -8.24 0.49 -9.46
C GLY A 116 -7.08 -0.24 -8.81
N LEU A 117 -7.21 -1.55 -8.60
CA LEU A 117 -6.13 -2.28 -7.94
C LEU A 117 -4.89 -2.36 -8.82
N ALA A 118 -5.09 -2.67 -10.11
CA ALA A 118 -3.96 -2.69 -11.03
C ALA A 118 -3.29 -1.32 -11.09
N ALA A 119 -4.09 -0.25 -11.11
CA ALA A 119 -3.54 1.11 -11.14
C ALA A 119 -2.75 1.42 -9.88
N ALA A 120 -3.24 0.98 -8.72
CA ALA A 120 -2.53 1.20 -7.46
C ALA A 120 -1.22 0.43 -7.42
N ILE A 121 -1.23 -0.80 -7.93
CA ILE A 121 -0.01 -1.60 -8.00
C ILE A 121 1.01 -0.95 -8.94
N GLU A 122 0.55 -0.44 -10.07
CA GLU A 122 1.43 0.26 -10.99
C GLU A 122 2.01 1.52 -10.37
N TYR A 123 1.20 2.22 -9.60
CA TYR A 123 1.69 3.39 -8.89
C TYR A 123 2.77 2.98 -7.89
N ALA A 124 2.56 1.88 -7.17
CA ALA A 124 3.56 1.38 -6.24
C ALA A 124 4.87 1.03 -6.97
N CYS A 125 4.76 0.48 -8.18
CA CYS A 125 5.96 0.21 -8.98
C CYS A 125 6.77 1.48 -9.21
N ARG A 126 6.09 2.59 -9.46
CA ARG A 126 6.79 3.86 -9.68
C ARG A 126 7.42 4.38 -8.40
N LEU A 127 6.80 4.10 -7.25
CA LEU A 127 7.36 4.54 -5.98
C LEU A 127 8.67 3.84 -5.65
N VAL A 128 8.79 2.58 -6.07
CA VAL A 128 9.97 1.79 -5.73
C VAL A 128 11.02 1.78 -6.84
N ALA A 129 10.73 2.43 -7.93
CA ALA A 129 11.63 2.42 -9.10
C ALA A 129 12.90 3.26 -8.87
#